data_8332cd3789611c4c70102098fdb611f8
#
_entry.id   8332cd3789611c4c70102098fdb611f8
#
_cell.length_a   1.000
_cell.length_b   1.000
_cell.length_c   1.000
_cell.angle_alpha   90.00
_cell.angle_beta   90.00
_cell.angle_gamma   90.00
#
_symmetry.space_group_name_H-M   'P 1'
#
loop_
_entity.id
_entity.type
_entity.pdbx_description
1 polymer ?
#
loop_
_entity_poly.entity_id
_entity_poly.type
_entity_poly.pdbx_seq_one_letter_code
_entity_poly.pdbx_strand_id
1 'polypeptide(L)'
;MNIDQLLGVLKKDPEFMSCVTHWHTDPAREAQYAPWPESIDARIPDMLKKRGVQSLYTHQAQAIDVAAQGKDVCVVTPTASGKTMCYNLPVLSAILKN
;
A
#
# COMPACT_ATOMS: atom_id res chain seq x y z
N MET A 1 5.55 23.03 15.97
CA MET A 1 4.16 23.01 15.45
C MET A 1 4.00 21.80 14.54
N ASN A 2 3.01 20.97 14.78
CA ASN A 2 2.68 19.85 13.91
C ASN A 2 1.68 20.29 12.82
N ILE A 3 1.38 19.37 11.88
CA ILE A 3 0.51 19.68 10.74
C ILE A 3 -0.91 20.06 11.17
N ASP A 4 -1.46 19.39 12.19
CA ASP A 4 -2.81 19.67 12.69
C ASP A 4 -2.92 21.06 13.31
N GLN A 5 -1.90 21.46 14.05
CA GLN A 5 -1.81 22.81 14.64
C GLN A 5 -1.72 23.87 13.53
N LEU A 6 -0.91 23.61 12.50
CA LEU A 6 -0.79 24.52 11.36
C LEU A 6 -2.12 24.66 10.63
N LEU A 7 -2.79 23.57 10.32
CA LEU A 7 -4.10 23.61 9.68
C LEU A 7 -5.14 24.35 10.51
N GLY A 8 -5.11 24.17 11.84
CA GLY A 8 -5.99 24.92 12.74
C GLY A 8 -5.77 26.42 12.69
N VAL A 9 -4.50 26.86 12.64
CA VAL A 9 -4.16 28.28 12.50
C VAL A 9 -4.63 28.81 11.15
N LEU A 10 -4.40 28.11 10.07
CA LEU A 10 -4.79 28.54 8.72
C LEU A 10 -6.31 28.66 8.57
N LYS A 11 -7.07 27.75 9.14
CA LYS A 11 -8.54 27.80 9.12
C LYS A 11 -9.12 29.00 9.84
N LYS A 12 -8.38 29.57 10.81
CA LYS A 12 -8.80 30.76 11.56
C LYS A 12 -8.32 32.06 10.93
N ASP A 13 -7.49 31.99 9.92
CA ASP A 13 -6.97 33.16 9.23
C ASP A 13 -7.95 33.59 8.11
N PRO A 14 -8.65 34.75 8.25
CA PRO A 14 -9.62 35.16 7.24
C PRO A 14 -9.00 35.46 5.87
N GLU A 15 -7.79 35.99 5.86
CA GLU A 15 -7.08 36.28 4.60
C GLU A 15 -6.76 34.99 3.83
N PHE A 16 -6.20 34.01 4.53
CA PHE A 16 -5.92 32.71 3.94
C PHE A 16 -7.22 32.04 3.46
N MET A 17 -8.26 32.00 4.27
CA MET A 17 -9.51 31.33 3.95
C MET A 17 -10.29 32.03 2.84
N SER A 18 -10.06 33.33 2.62
CA SER A 18 -10.68 34.05 1.49
C SER A 18 -10.23 33.51 0.12
N CYS A 19 -9.06 32.87 0.07
CA CYS A 19 -8.50 32.24 -1.13
C CYS A 19 -8.90 30.77 -1.29
N VAL A 20 -9.57 30.20 -0.30
CA VAL A 20 -9.97 28.78 -0.30
C VAL A 20 -11.41 28.67 -0.77
N THR A 21 -11.63 27.99 -1.90
CA THR A 21 -12.97 27.75 -2.44
C THR A 21 -13.58 26.44 -1.96
N HIS A 22 -12.74 25.49 -1.58
CA HIS A 22 -13.18 24.19 -1.11
C HIS A 22 -12.15 23.61 -0.15
N TRP A 23 -12.61 23.00 0.94
CA TRP A 23 -11.77 22.28 1.90
C TRP A 23 -12.36 20.89 2.10
N HIS A 24 -11.65 19.88 1.62
CA HIS A 24 -12.06 18.49 1.73
C HIS A 24 -11.07 17.70 2.57
N THR A 25 -11.59 16.87 3.47
CA THR A 25 -10.80 15.94 4.26
C THR A 25 -11.23 14.52 3.94
N ASP A 26 -10.29 13.73 3.44
CA ASP A 26 -10.54 12.31 3.23
C ASP A 26 -10.49 11.58 4.57
N PRO A 27 -11.50 10.77 4.89
CA PRO A 27 -11.46 9.99 6.12
C PRO A 27 -10.38 8.91 6.05
N ALA A 28 -9.84 8.56 7.20
CA ALA A 28 -8.91 7.44 7.31
C ALA A 28 -9.60 6.15 6.86
N ARG A 29 -8.89 5.33 6.08
CA ARG A 29 -9.35 4.01 5.65
C ARG A 29 -8.54 2.94 6.33
N GLU A 30 -9.21 1.91 6.83
CA GLU A 30 -8.52 0.76 7.37
C GLU A 30 -7.86 -0.03 6.23
N ALA A 31 -6.66 -0.52 6.49
CA ALA A 31 -5.97 -1.40 5.55
C ALA A 31 -6.68 -2.76 5.51
N GLN A 32 -6.82 -3.30 4.31
CA GLN A 32 -7.36 -4.64 4.11
C GLN A 32 -6.20 -5.60 3.82
N TYR A 33 -6.08 -6.63 4.64
CA TYR A 33 -5.01 -7.61 4.56
C TYR A 33 -5.54 -8.95 4.07
N ALA A 34 -4.65 -9.74 3.49
CA ALA A 34 -4.93 -11.10 3.03
C ALA A 34 -3.89 -12.06 3.59
N PRO A 35 -4.21 -13.36 3.68
CA PRO A 35 -3.21 -14.37 4.02
C PRO A 35 -2.06 -14.38 3.01
N TRP A 36 -0.91 -14.86 3.44
CA TRP A 36 0.23 -15.03 2.54
C TRP A 36 -0.14 -16.03 1.44
N PRO A 37 0.10 -15.70 0.16
CA PRO A 37 -0.19 -16.64 -0.93
C PRO A 37 0.67 -17.91 -0.80
N GLU A 38 0.07 -19.06 -1.04
CA GLU A 38 0.79 -20.34 -1.02
C GLU A 38 1.79 -20.45 -2.18
N SER A 39 1.58 -19.66 -3.24
CA SER A 39 2.42 -19.68 -4.43
C SER A 39 3.81 -19.08 -4.24
N ILE A 40 4.03 -18.28 -3.19
CA ILE A 40 5.35 -17.68 -2.94
C ILE A 40 6.21 -18.58 -2.07
N ASP A 41 7.54 -18.46 -2.25
CA ASP A 41 8.50 -19.20 -1.45
C ASP A 41 8.35 -18.83 0.03
N ALA A 42 8.37 -19.84 0.92
CA ALA A 42 8.16 -19.66 2.35
C ALA A 42 9.20 -18.75 3.02
N ARG A 43 10.37 -18.57 2.41
CA ARG A 43 11.41 -17.67 2.92
C ARG A 43 11.03 -16.21 2.81
N ILE A 44 10.15 -15.86 1.87
CA ILE A 44 9.72 -14.47 1.64
C ILE A 44 8.88 -13.93 2.81
N PRO A 45 7.83 -14.61 3.27
CA PRO A 45 7.11 -14.15 4.46
C PRO A 45 8.00 -13.97 5.69
N ASP A 46 8.91 -14.91 5.93
CA ASP A 46 9.82 -14.84 7.07
C ASP A 46 10.73 -13.61 7.00
N MET A 47 11.27 -13.34 5.82
CA MET A 47 12.12 -12.17 5.60
C MET A 47 11.34 -10.86 5.79
N LEU A 48 10.13 -10.77 5.25
CA LEU A 48 9.31 -9.57 5.33
C LEU A 48 8.84 -9.30 6.76
N LYS A 49 8.49 -10.34 7.51
CA LYS A 49 8.14 -10.20 8.93
C LYS A 49 9.29 -9.62 9.75
N LYS A 50 10.51 -10.02 9.46
CA LYS A 50 11.71 -9.45 10.12
C LYS A 50 11.89 -7.98 9.80
N ARG A 51 11.37 -7.51 8.67
CA ARG A 51 11.43 -6.10 8.27
C ARG A 51 10.19 -5.30 8.69
N GLY A 52 9.31 -5.90 9.47
CA GLY A 52 8.11 -5.23 9.98
C GLY A 52 6.87 -5.37 9.12
N VAL A 53 6.91 -6.16 8.04
CA VAL A 53 5.75 -6.43 7.19
C VAL A 53 5.10 -7.72 7.70
N GLN A 54 4.01 -7.58 8.44
CA GLN A 54 3.33 -8.73 9.04
C GLN A 54 2.37 -9.44 8.10
N SER A 55 1.79 -8.72 7.15
CA SER A 55 0.83 -9.24 6.18
C SER A 55 0.91 -8.46 4.88
N LEU A 56 0.43 -9.04 3.80
CA LEU A 56 0.25 -8.34 2.55
C LEU A 56 -1.13 -7.68 2.49
N TYR A 57 -1.21 -6.56 1.78
CA TYR A 57 -2.51 -6.01 1.43
C TYR A 57 -3.22 -6.93 0.43
N THR A 58 -4.55 -6.86 0.40
CA THR A 58 -5.37 -7.71 -0.49
C THR A 58 -4.96 -7.61 -1.95
N HIS A 59 -4.69 -6.40 -2.45
CA HIS A 59 -4.29 -6.22 -3.85
C HIS A 59 -2.92 -6.82 -4.16
N GLN A 60 -1.99 -6.80 -3.20
CA GLN A 60 -0.67 -7.42 -3.35
C GLN A 60 -0.80 -8.94 -3.45
N ALA A 61 -1.53 -9.56 -2.53
CA ALA A 61 -1.75 -11.01 -2.53
C ALA A 61 -2.47 -11.47 -3.81
N GLN A 62 -3.47 -10.73 -4.23
CA GLN A 62 -4.23 -11.04 -5.44
C GLN A 62 -3.35 -10.96 -6.70
N ALA A 63 -2.52 -9.93 -6.82
CA ALA A 63 -1.60 -9.79 -7.94
C ALA A 63 -0.60 -10.95 -8.01
N ILE A 64 -0.07 -11.36 -6.85
CA ILE A 64 0.88 -12.48 -6.77
C ILE A 64 0.22 -13.79 -7.21
N ASP A 65 -1.01 -14.05 -6.75
CA ASP A 65 -1.73 -15.27 -7.11
C ASP A 65 -2.03 -15.34 -8.62
N VAL A 66 -2.46 -14.23 -9.21
CA VAL A 66 -2.75 -14.16 -10.64
C VAL A 66 -1.47 -14.36 -11.47
N ALA A 67 -0.37 -13.72 -11.06
CA ALA A 67 0.93 -13.88 -11.71
C ALA A 67 1.44 -15.32 -11.62
N ALA A 68 1.23 -16.00 -10.49
CA ALA A 68 1.62 -17.40 -10.30
C ALA A 68 0.86 -18.35 -11.22
N GLN A 69 -0.33 -17.96 -11.68
CA GLN A 69 -1.12 -18.71 -12.66
C GLN A 69 -0.66 -18.47 -14.10
N GLY A 70 0.38 -17.67 -14.31
CA GLY A 70 0.88 -17.33 -15.64
C GLY A 70 0.03 -16.31 -16.39
N LYS A 71 -0.81 -15.58 -15.68
CA LYS A 71 -1.70 -14.58 -16.27
C LYS A 71 -1.10 -13.19 -16.12
N ASP A 72 -1.48 -12.30 -17.02
CA ASP A 72 -1.10 -10.90 -16.95
C ASP A 72 -1.92 -10.17 -15.88
N VAL A 73 -1.29 -9.21 -15.21
CA VAL A 73 -1.91 -8.45 -14.12
C VAL A 73 -1.70 -6.96 -14.35
N CYS A 74 -2.76 -6.19 -14.18
CA CYS A 74 -2.67 -4.73 -14.09
C CYS A 74 -3.21 -4.30 -12.73
N VAL A 75 -2.37 -3.61 -11.92
CA VAL A 75 -2.74 -3.16 -10.58
C VAL A 75 -2.95 -1.65 -10.60
N VAL A 76 -4.19 -1.24 -10.34
CA VAL A 76 -4.57 0.17 -10.28
C VAL A 76 -5.07 0.47 -8.87
N THR A 77 -4.30 1.22 -8.13
CA THR A 77 -4.62 1.63 -6.76
C THR A 77 -4.15 3.07 -6.53
N PRO A 78 -4.65 3.76 -5.49
CA PRO A 78 -4.08 5.05 -5.10
C PRO A 78 -2.57 4.95 -4.83
N THR A 79 -1.87 6.07 -4.92
CA THR A 79 -0.43 6.13 -4.64
C THR A 79 -0.11 5.70 -3.20
N ALA A 80 1.13 5.29 -2.95
CA ALA A 80 1.61 4.82 -1.64
C ALA A 80 0.90 3.55 -1.14
N SER A 81 0.47 2.68 -2.05
CA SER A 81 -0.24 1.43 -1.70
C SER A 81 0.67 0.19 -1.73
N GLY A 82 1.98 0.35 -1.93
CA GLY A 82 2.92 -0.77 -1.97
C GLY A 82 2.88 -1.58 -3.26
N LYS A 83 2.58 -0.98 -4.39
CA LYS A 83 2.49 -1.67 -5.70
C LYS A 83 3.79 -2.37 -6.10
N THR A 84 4.93 -1.89 -5.63
CA THR A 84 6.25 -2.48 -5.93
C THR A 84 6.31 -3.96 -5.54
N MET A 85 5.69 -4.35 -4.42
CA MET A 85 5.65 -5.74 -3.99
C MET A 85 4.84 -6.63 -4.94
N CYS A 86 3.89 -6.07 -5.67
CA CYS A 86 3.05 -6.83 -6.60
C CYS A 86 3.86 -7.50 -7.70
N TYR A 87 4.98 -6.90 -8.11
CA TYR A 87 5.86 -7.48 -9.12
C TYR A 87 7.17 -8.02 -8.54
N ASN A 88 7.68 -7.42 -7.46
CA ASN A 88 8.94 -7.88 -6.86
C ASN A 88 8.81 -9.26 -6.20
N LEU A 89 7.72 -9.53 -5.50
CA LEU A 89 7.58 -10.80 -4.79
C LEU A 89 7.43 -11.99 -5.74
N PRO A 90 6.67 -11.93 -6.83
CA PRO A 90 6.67 -13.01 -7.82
C PRO A 90 8.06 -13.27 -8.42
N VAL A 91 8.82 -12.23 -8.72
CA VAL A 91 10.18 -12.36 -9.28
C VAL A 91 11.12 -13.01 -8.27
N LEU A 92 11.12 -12.53 -7.02
CA LEU A 92 11.93 -13.14 -5.96
C LEU A 92 11.57 -14.60 -5.73
N SER A 93 10.29 -14.92 -5.71
CA SER A 93 9.82 -16.29 -5.54
C SER A 93 10.31 -17.18 -6.67
N ALA A 94 10.24 -16.72 -7.90
CA ALA A 94 10.76 -17.46 -9.06
C ALA A 94 12.26 -17.71 -8.96
N ILE A 95 13.02 -16.71 -8.55
CA ILE A 95 14.48 -16.82 -8.33
C ILE A 95 14.79 -17.86 -7.25
N LEU A 96 14.08 -17.80 -6.13
CA LEU A 96 14.33 -18.69 -4.99
C LEU A 96 13.94 -20.14 -5.26
N LYS A 97 13.00 -20.39 -6.14
CA LYS A 97 12.55 -21.74 -6.51
C LYS A 97 13.39 -22.42 -7.58
N ASN A 98 14.25 -21.69 -8.25
CA ASN A 98 15.13 -22.21 -9.30
C ASN A 98 16.52 -22.56 -8.77
#